data_64751dfd43002dab36485f21d0ab74d1
#
_entry.id   64751dfd43002dab36485f21d0ab74d1
#
_cell.length_a   1.000
_cell.length_b   1.000
_cell.length_c   1.000
_cell.angle_alpha   90.00
_cell.angle_beta   90.00
_cell.angle_gamma   90.00
#
_symmetry.space_group_name_H-M   'P 1'
#
loop_
_entity.id
_entity.type
_entity.pdbx_description
1 polymer ?
#
loop_
_entity_poly.entity_id
_entity_poly.type
_entity_poly.pdbx_seq_one_letter_code
_entity_poly.pdbx_strand_id
1 'polypeptide(L)'
;MEHLLAETDNYRTVNIHPGDTVRISLPENATTGFRWAIDRYNKEFLGELATESNYTAEDVGSGGNIAFIFQGKKIGAGEIVLKKWRSWEGESSIIANYKIRLQVLP
;
A
#
# COMPACT_ATOMS: atom_id res chain seq x y z
N MET A 1 -4.19 -1.62 17.30
CA MET A 1 -5.29 -1.00 16.53
C MET A 1 -4.98 -1.08 15.04
N GLU A 2 -5.98 -1.31 14.22
CA GLU A 2 -5.81 -1.34 12.76
C GLU A 2 -6.35 -0.05 12.15
N HIS A 3 -5.57 0.56 11.26
CA HIS A 3 -5.98 1.75 10.52
C HIS A 3 -6.22 1.34 9.07
N LEU A 4 -7.39 1.71 8.54
CA LEU A 4 -7.79 1.36 7.18
C LEU A 4 -7.64 2.57 6.28
N LEU A 5 -6.86 2.44 5.22
CA LEU A 5 -6.62 3.49 4.24
C LEU A 5 -7.08 3.04 2.86
N ALA A 6 -7.60 3.98 2.09
CA ALA A 6 -8.10 3.74 0.75
C ALA A 6 -7.38 4.64 -0.26
N GLU A 7 -7.74 4.52 -1.53
CA GLU A 7 -7.17 5.31 -2.60
C GLU A 7 -7.28 6.82 -2.35
N THR A 8 -8.38 7.25 -1.73
CA THR A 8 -8.62 8.67 -1.43
C THR A 8 -7.70 9.22 -0.34
N ASP A 9 -6.99 8.37 0.38
CA ASP A 9 -6.05 8.79 1.42
C ASP A 9 -4.65 9.09 0.89
N ASN A 10 -4.46 9.09 -0.42
CA ASN A 10 -3.16 9.38 -1.04
C ASN A 10 -2.62 10.72 -0.57
N TYR A 11 -1.33 10.74 -0.24
CA TYR A 11 -0.58 11.88 0.31
C TYR A 11 -0.98 12.29 1.73
N ARG A 12 -1.74 11.46 2.42
CA ARG A 12 -2.16 11.74 3.79
C ARG A 12 -1.07 11.40 4.78
N THR A 13 -1.03 12.15 5.90
CA THR A 13 -0.24 11.81 7.07
C THR A 13 -1.15 11.19 8.11
N VAL A 14 -0.76 10.03 8.64
CA VAL A 14 -1.55 9.28 9.62
C VAL A 14 -0.71 9.03 10.86
N ASN A 15 -1.29 9.28 12.03
CA ASN A 15 -0.64 9.03 13.32
C ASN A 15 -1.00 7.63 13.80
N ILE A 16 -0.01 6.86 14.18
CA ILE A 16 -0.18 5.51 14.72
C ILE A 16 0.71 5.34 15.95
N HIS A 17 0.56 4.23 16.64
CA HIS A 17 1.41 3.86 17.78
C HIS A 17 2.21 2.60 17.44
N PRO A 18 3.33 2.36 18.13
CA PRO A 18 4.07 1.10 17.93
C PRO A 18 3.14 -0.11 18.13
N GLY A 19 3.21 -1.05 17.21
CA GLY A 19 2.33 -2.22 17.21
C GLY A 19 1.06 -2.07 16.42
N ASP A 20 0.63 -0.83 16.13
CA ASP A 20 -0.53 -0.60 15.28
C ASP A 20 -0.25 -1.08 13.86
N THR A 21 -1.31 -1.53 13.18
CA THR A 21 -1.22 -1.93 11.78
C THR A 21 -1.95 -0.95 10.89
N VAL A 22 -1.48 -0.84 9.66
CA VAL A 22 -2.10 -0.01 8.62
C VAL A 22 -2.37 -0.92 7.43
N ARG A 23 -3.63 -0.96 6.99
CA ARG A 23 -4.04 -1.71 5.81
C ARG A 23 -4.38 -0.72 4.71
N ILE A 24 -3.61 -0.74 3.63
CA ILE A 24 -3.83 0.12 2.47
C ILE A 24 -4.50 -0.74 1.39
N SER A 25 -5.77 -0.45 1.11
CA SER A 25 -6.55 -1.19 0.11
C SER A 25 -6.72 -0.33 -1.14
N LEU A 26 -6.28 -0.83 -2.28
CA LEU A 26 -6.32 -0.10 -3.54
C LEU A 26 -7.02 -0.93 -4.61
N PRO A 27 -7.80 -0.28 -5.49
CA PRO A 27 -8.42 -1.00 -6.59
C PRO A 27 -7.38 -1.39 -7.63
N GLU A 28 -7.55 -2.56 -8.21
CA GLU A 28 -6.61 -3.09 -9.19
C GLU A 28 -7.36 -3.94 -10.20
N ASN A 29 -7.08 -3.75 -11.49
CA ASN A 29 -7.64 -4.57 -12.55
C ASN A 29 -6.53 -5.39 -13.20
N ALA A 30 -6.45 -6.66 -12.84
CA ALA A 30 -5.39 -7.54 -13.31
C ALA A 30 -5.39 -7.74 -14.83
N THR A 31 -6.53 -7.54 -15.50
CA THR A 31 -6.63 -7.73 -16.94
C THR A 31 -5.83 -6.72 -17.74
N THR A 32 -5.52 -5.56 -17.17
CA THR A 32 -4.69 -4.53 -17.81
C THR A 32 -3.20 -4.82 -17.69
N GLY A 33 -2.82 -5.71 -16.78
CA GLY A 33 -1.43 -5.98 -16.45
C GLY A 33 -0.80 -4.96 -15.52
N PHE A 34 -1.44 -3.82 -15.26
CA PHE A 34 -0.95 -2.84 -14.31
C PHE A 34 -1.32 -3.27 -12.90
N ARG A 35 -0.31 -3.43 -12.06
CA ARG A 35 -0.50 -3.87 -10.69
C ARG A 35 0.23 -2.97 -9.71
N TRP A 36 -0.33 -2.84 -8.51
CA TRP A 36 0.31 -2.13 -7.44
C TRP A 36 1.44 -2.96 -6.84
N ALA A 37 2.53 -2.30 -6.49
CA ALA A 37 3.66 -2.91 -5.81
C ALA A 37 4.27 -1.90 -4.83
N ILE A 38 4.99 -2.41 -3.86
CA ILE A 38 5.72 -1.56 -2.93
C ILE A 38 6.95 -1.03 -3.68
N ASP A 39 7.08 0.30 -3.75
CA ASP A 39 8.26 0.94 -4.30
C ASP A 39 9.33 1.08 -3.23
N ARG A 40 8.96 1.69 -2.10
CA ARG A 40 9.86 1.81 -0.96
C ARG A 40 9.09 2.13 0.31
N TYR A 41 9.69 1.87 1.45
CA TYR A 41 9.21 2.31 2.75
C TYR A 41 10.38 2.39 3.73
N ASN A 42 10.20 3.15 4.81
CA ASN A 42 11.23 3.31 5.84
C ASN A 42 11.27 2.10 6.77
N LYS A 43 12.17 1.17 6.49
CA LYS A 43 12.27 -0.09 7.21
C LYS A 43 12.69 0.07 8.67
N GLU A 44 13.27 1.21 9.03
CA GLU A 44 13.64 1.50 10.41
C GLU A 44 12.41 1.64 11.30
N PHE A 45 11.37 2.30 10.82
CA PHE A 45 10.19 2.62 11.61
C PHE A 45 8.99 1.73 11.33
N LEU A 46 8.96 1.08 10.18
CA LEU A 46 7.81 0.32 9.68
C LEU A 46 8.23 -1.08 9.26
N GLY A 47 7.33 -2.04 9.44
CA GLY A 47 7.52 -3.39 8.94
C GLY A 47 6.40 -3.76 7.98
N GLU A 48 6.72 -4.47 6.91
CA GLU A 48 5.74 -5.06 6.03
C GLU A 48 5.29 -6.39 6.61
N LEU A 49 3.98 -6.57 6.78
CA LEU A 49 3.43 -7.82 7.32
C LEU A 49 2.91 -8.73 6.24
N ALA A 50 2.15 -8.20 5.29
CA ALA A 50 1.49 -9.03 4.27
C ALA A 50 1.04 -8.21 3.08
N THR A 51 0.81 -8.90 1.98
CA THR A 51 0.13 -8.36 0.80
C THR A 51 -0.98 -9.35 0.46
N GLU A 52 -2.20 -8.85 0.35
CA GLU A 52 -3.37 -9.68 0.09
C GLU A 52 -4.10 -9.21 -1.17
N SER A 53 -4.39 -10.13 -2.08
CA SER A 53 -5.18 -9.84 -3.27
C SER A 53 -6.57 -10.44 -3.11
N ASN A 54 -7.60 -9.67 -3.45
CA ASN A 54 -8.98 -10.08 -3.33
C ASN A 54 -9.68 -9.93 -4.67
N TYR A 55 -9.63 -10.99 -5.47
CA TYR A 55 -10.32 -11.09 -6.75
C TYR A 55 -11.33 -12.22 -6.67
N THR A 56 -12.55 -11.99 -7.14
CA THR A 56 -13.54 -13.05 -7.24
C THR A 56 -13.64 -13.52 -8.68
N ALA A 57 -13.94 -14.80 -8.88
CA ALA A 57 -14.09 -15.36 -10.22
C ALA A 57 -15.26 -14.73 -10.99
N GLU A 58 -16.23 -14.21 -10.27
CA GLU A 58 -17.41 -13.57 -10.84
C GLU A 58 -17.12 -12.17 -11.36
N ASP A 59 -16.02 -11.57 -10.93
CA ASP A 59 -15.64 -10.22 -11.27
C ASP A 59 -14.62 -10.18 -12.41
N VAL A 60 -14.66 -11.13 -13.29
CA VAL A 60 -13.75 -11.18 -14.43
C VAL A 60 -13.92 -9.90 -15.26
N GLY A 61 -12.82 -9.13 -15.36
CA GLY A 61 -12.81 -7.87 -16.08
C GLY A 61 -13.30 -6.68 -15.28
N SER A 62 -13.90 -6.87 -14.09
CA SER A 62 -14.34 -5.76 -13.24
C SER A 62 -13.29 -5.35 -12.21
N GLY A 63 -12.21 -6.13 -12.10
CA GLY A 63 -11.13 -5.84 -11.18
C GLY A 63 -11.33 -6.43 -9.80
N GLY A 64 -10.47 -6.04 -8.87
CA GLY A 64 -10.51 -6.46 -7.48
C GLY A 64 -9.76 -5.45 -6.64
N ASN A 65 -9.30 -5.89 -5.48
CA ASN A 65 -8.52 -5.05 -4.58
C ASN A 65 -7.23 -5.74 -4.16
N ILE A 66 -6.20 -4.95 -3.94
CA ILE A 66 -4.99 -5.42 -3.30
C ILE A 66 -4.82 -4.64 -2.00
N ALA A 67 -4.40 -5.32 -0.94
CA ALA A 67 -4.14 -4.70 0.34
C ALA A 67 -2.71 -4.94 0.76
N PHE A 68 -2.06 -3.87 1.20
CA PHE A 68 -0.71 -3.92 1.78
C PHE A 68 -0.84 -3.63 3.26
N ILE A 69 -0.30 -4.49 4.11
CA ILE A 69 -0.41 -4.37 5.55
C ILE A 69 0.97 -4.08 6.13
N PHE A 70 1.07 -2.97 6.84
CA PHE A 70 2.30 -2.53 7.51
C PHE A 70 2.06 -2.39 9.00
N GLN A 71 3.13 -2.43 9.77
CA GLN A 71 3.08 -2.26 11.22
C GLN A 71 4.09 -1.20 11.66
N GLY A 72 3.69 -0.36 12.61
CA GLY A 72 4.61 0.56 13.27
C GLY A 72 5.55 -0.21 14.18
N LYS A 73 6.85 0.04 14.05
CA LYS A 73 7.88 -0.66 14.83
C LYS A 73 8.51 0.23 15.88
N LYS A 74 8.89 1.43 15.49
CA LYS A 74 9.61 2.38 16.35
C LYS A 74 8.99 3.76 16.23
N ILE A 75 9.10 4.53 17.30
CA ILE A 75 8.70 5.94 17.28
C ILE A 75 9.55 6.68 16.25
N GLY A 76 8.88 7.47 15.42
CA GLY A 76 9.51 8.23 14.35
C GLY A 76 8.57 8.38 13.17
N ALA A 77 9.04 9.02 12.11
CA ALA A 77 8.26 9.20 10.89
C ALA A 77 8.77 8.29 9.79
N GLY A 78 7.83 7.65 9.10
CA GLY A 78 8.16 6.80 7.96
C GLY A 78 7.20 7.04 6.81
N GLU A 79 7.67 6.79 5.59
CA GLU A 79 6.85 6.88 4.40
C GLU A 79 6.67 5.52 3.76
N ILE A 80 5.51 5.33 3.15
CA ILE A 80 5.23 4.16 2.31
C ILE A 80 4.91 4.69 0.93
N VAL A 81 5.63 4.23 -0.08
CA VAL A 81 5.38 4.59 -1.47
C VAL A 81 5.08 3.34 -2.26
N LEU A 82 3.92 3.35 -2.89
CA LEU A 82 3.48 2.27 -3.78
C LEU A 82 3.49 2.79 -5.21
N LYS A 83 3.67 1.88 -6.15
CA LYS A 83 3.65 2.20 -7.58
C LYS A 83 2.73 1.26 -8.31
N LYS A 84 2.05 1.75 -9.33
CA LYS A 84 1.20 0.96 -10.22
C LYS A 84 1.92 0.86 -11.56
N TRP A 85 2.31 -0.35 -11.94
CA TRP A 85 3.17 -0.57 -13.09
C TRP A 85 2.96 -1.95 -13.70
N ARG A 86 3.60 -2.16 -14.84
CA ARG A 86 3.79 -3.49 -15.41
C ARG A 86 5.23 -3.90 -15.11
N SER A 87 5.42 -4.87 -14.23
CA SER A 87 6.75 -5.22 -13.72
C SER A 87 7.72 -5.64 -14.83
N TRP A 88 7.20 -6.29 -15.86
CA TRP A 88 8.02 -6.74 -16.99
C TRP A 88 8.45 -5.60 -17.92
N GLU A 89 7.81 -4.43 -17.83
CA GLU A 89 8.18 -3.25 -18.63
C GLU A 89 9.06 -2.27 -17.85
N GLY A 90 9.19 -2.46 -16.54
CA GLY A 90 10.09 -1.66 -15.71
C GLY A 90 9.52 -0.32 -15.29
N GLU A 91 10.40 0.54 -14.78
CA GLU A 91 10.04 1.83 -14.20
C GLU A 91 9.30 2.77 -15.15
N SER A 92 9.60 2.68 -16.45
CA SER A 92 8.94 3.54 -17.44
C SER A 92 7.45 3.25 -17.59
N SER A 93 6.98 2.11 -17.06
CA SER A 93 5.58 1.74 -17.12
C SER A 93 4.75 2.26 -15.94
N ILE A 94 5.35 2.95 -14.99
CA ILE A 94 4.61 3.47 -13.82
C ILE A 94 3.59 4.49 -14.27
N ILE A 95 2.31 4.21 -13.97
CA ILE A 95 1.20 5.10 -14.33
C ILE A 95 0.60 5.82 -13.13
N ALA A 96 0.92 5.38 -11.91
CA ALA A 96 0.41 6.01 -10.70
C ALA A 96 1.33 5.70 -9.53
N ASN A 97 1.32 6.61 -8.55
CA ASN A 97 1.99 6.42 -7.27
C ASN A 97 1.00 6.67 -6.15
N TYR A 98 1.24 6.03 -5.02
CA TYR A 98 0.46 6.22 -3.80
C TYR A 98 1.45 6.41 -2.66
N LYS A 99 1.28 7.46 -1.88
CA LYS A 99 2.22 7.79 -0.82
C LYS A 99 1.48 8.10 0.47
N ILE A 100 1.91 7.47 1.55
CA ILE A 100 1.40 7.74 2.89
C ILE A 100 2.58 8.04 3.79
N ARG A 101 2.43 9.04 4.65
CA ARG A 101 3.37 9.30 5.71
C ARG A 101 2.77 8.83 7.03
N LEU A 102 3.51 8.01 7.75
CA LEU A 102 3.10 7.52 9.07
C LEU A 102 3.97 8.16 10.13
N GLN A 103 3.32 8.73 11.15
CA GLN A 103 4.00 9.19 12.36
C GLN A 103 3.72 8.17 13.44
N VAL A 104 4.76 7.46 13.85
CA VAL A 104 4.66 6.47 14.93
C VAL A 104 4.92 7.22 16.24
N LEU A 105 3.87 7.42 17.01
CA LEU A 105 3.87 8.22 18.24
C LEU A 105 3.95 7.33 19.47
N PRO A 106 4.51 7.87 20.58
CA PRO A 106 4.57 7.11 21.84
C PRO A 106 3.21 6.82 22.45
#